data_144eeb2f18902db220cb52bd2145ff64
#
_entry.id   144eeb2f18902db220cb52bd2145ff64
#
_cell.length_a   1.000
_cell.length_b   1.000
_cell.length_c   1.000
_cell.angle_alpha   90.00
_cell.angle_beta   90.00
_cell.angle_gamma   90.00
#
_symmetry.space_group_name_H-M   'P 1'
#
loop_
_entity.id
_entity.type
_entity.pdbx_description
1 polymer ?
#
loop_
_entity_poly.entity_id
_entity_poly.type
_entity_poly.pdbx_seq_one_letter_code
_entity_poly.pdbx_strand_id
1 'polypeptide(L)'
;MAWWIPFNKLRDRQTRYINEMLKSVREDNKTVYWVQGFAGTGKTTVLANLAVKLRADRKSLGIQEHYCFITYTHAMKELIKKTFVAENKGFINIQTHTKFLKDNRIYDFVFLDEVQDISPGDLNRIKSLSKFLFIAGDCEQSIYQGSAEEYQIDNIFKPNKLFFTEILRLTKSMRDLAKKILPNSKINEGSPENTYGDNTPLIIEFDDEQSEFNWIANNAFQRAAPGSPSSILFTHHSDIKSFFYQIYTSNNISPPGPFKDINLRDSSTRLDYNQVNGYFRYHKLPYRYLGNSYGELDESDKQPIVYIMTYHSSKGLDFDTVYVSQLSSSKQIVFQNVLEKNPGLDQRLLFVAVTRSRKDLFLTYSGKHPHKFISDLPNGSYEKIENPQLVDDDENDDWDIF
;
A
#
# COMPACT_ATOMS: atom_id res chain seq x y z
N MET A 1 2.86 -13.83 -7.49
CA MET A 1 1.73 -12.90 -7.75
C MET A 1 2.04 -12.05 -8.95
N ALA A 2 1.10 -11.88 -9.87
CA ALA A 2 1.27 -10.86 -10.89
C ALA A 2 0.90 -9.50 -10.27
N TRP A 3 1.89 -8.68 -9.99
CA TRP A 3 1.70 -7.28 -9.59
C TRP A 3 1.01 -6.45 -10.69
N TRP A 4 0.83 -7.04 -11.85
CA TRP A 4 0.28 -6.43 -13.05
C TRP A 4 -0.89 -7.24 -13.61
N ILE A 5 -1.98 -6.55 -13.92
CA ILE A 5 -3.13 -7.10 -14.65
C ILE A 5 -3.10 -6.50 -16.05
N PRO A 6 -2.81 -7.29 -17.10
CA PRO A 6 -2.76 -6.78 -18.47
C PRO A 6 -4.15 -6.43 -18.98
N PHE A 7 -4.21 -5.56 -20.00
CA PHE A 7 -5.44 -4.98 -20.54
C PHE A 7 -6.51 -6.02 -20.88
N ASN A 8 -6.12 -7.16 -21.44
CA ASN A 8 -7.04 -8.24 -21.85
C ASN A 8 -7.64 -9.03 -20.66
N LYS A 9 -7.19 -8.77 -19.44
CA LYS A 9 -7.73 -9.37 -18.21
C LYS A 9 -8.47 -8.34 -17.34
N LEU A 10 -8.62 -7.10 -17.82
CA LEU A 10 -9.39 -6.08 -17.12
C LEU A 10 -10.89 -6.37 -17.20
N ARG A 11 -11.63 -5.87 -16.22
CA ARG A 11 -13.09 -5.89 -16.22
C ARG A 11 -13.65 -4.95 -17.29
N ASP A 12 -14.86 -5.23 -17.76
CA ASP A 12 -15.53 -4.46 -18.82
C ASP A 12 -15.62 -2.96 -18.50
N ARG A 13 -15.93 -2.61 -17.26
CA ARG A 13 -16.00 -1.21 -16.83
C ARG A 13 -14.63 -0.53 -16.90
N GLN A 14 -13.56 -1.21 -16.47
CA GLN A 14 -12.19 -0.69 -16.55
C GLN A 14 -11.77 -0.49 -18.01
N THR A 15 -12.03 -1.48 -18.87
CA THR A 15 -11.75 -1.41 -20.32
C THR A 15 -12.53 -0.28 -20.98
N ARG A 16 -13.83 -0.13 -20.65
CA ARG A 16 -14.68 0.95 -21.19
C ARG A 16 -14.11 2.34 -20.83
N TYR A 17 -13.73 2.55 -19.58
CA TYR A 17 -13.16 3.84 -19.15
C TYR A 17 -11.82 4.14 -19.83
N ILE A 18 -10.95 3.14 -20.00
CA ILE A 18 -9.71 3.32 -20.76
C ILE A 18 -10.00 3.71 -22.20
N ASN A 19 -10.94 3.05 -22.86
CA ASN A 19 -11.31 3.35 -24.25
C ASN A 19 -11.93 4.75 -24.40
N GLU A 20 -12.70 5.23 -23.41
CA GLU A 20 -13.21 6.59 -23.37
C GLU A 20 -12.09 7.63 -23.30
N MET A 21 -11.13 7.42 -22.39
CA MET A 21 -9.95 8.29 -22.26
C MET A 21 -9.07 8.29 -23.53
N LEU A 22 -8.87 7.11 -24.16
CA LEU A 22 -8.16 6.99 -25.43
C LEU A 22 -8.87 7.76 -26.57
N LYS A 23 -10.20 7.67 -26.62
CA LYS A 23 -11.01 8.43 -27.61
C LYS A 23 -10.83 9.94 -27.41
N SER A 24 -10.90 10.43 -26.18
CA SER A 24 -10.68 11.83 -25.85
C SER A 24 -9.34 12.35 -26.36
N VAL A 25 -8.27 11.58 -26.20
CA VAL A 25 -6.93 11.94 -26.72
C VAL A 25 -6.90 12.00 -28.25
N ARG A 26 -7.56 11.05 -28.94
CA ARG A 26 -7.64 11.04 -30.41
C ARG A 26 -8.38 12.26 -30.97
N GLU A 27 -9.35 12.77 -30.22
CA GLU A 27 -10.15 13.95 -30.55
C GLU A 27 -9.49 15.27 -30.07
N ASP A 28 -8.25 15.23 -29.59
CA ASP A 28 -7.52 16.35 -28.95
C ASP A 28 -8.30 17.04 -27.81
N ASN A 29 -9.20 16.30 -27.18
CA ASN A 29 -9.97 16.79 -26.05
C ASN A 29 -9.14 16.72 -24.77
N LYS A 30 -8.76 17.86 -24.21
CA LYS A 30 -7.90 18.00 -23.01
C LYS A 30 -8.68 17.93 -21.69
N THR A 31 -9.85 17.32 -21.68
CA THR A 31 -10.60 17.05 -20.45
C THR A 31 -9.76 16.21 -19.50
N VAL A 32 -9.64 16.67 -18.26
CA VAL A 32 -9.03 15.87 -17.19
C VAL A 32 -10.01 14.77 -16.79
N TYR A 33 -9.57 13.54 -16.74
CA TYR A 33 -10.36 12.41 -16.22
C TYR A 33 -9.91 12.06 -14.82
N TRP A 34 -10.86 11.92 -13.90
CA TRP A 34 -10.58 11.48 -12.54
C TRP A 34 -11.18 10.08 -12.29
N VAL A 35 -10.29 9.09 -12.23
CA VAL A 35 -10.63 7.73 -11.87
C VAL A 35 -10.77 7.65 -10.35
N GLN A 36 -12.00 7.57 -9.88
CA GLN A 36 -12.37 7.45 -8.46
C GLN A 36 -12.81 6.02 -8.12
N GLY A 37 -12.86 5.70 -6.84
CA GLY A 37 -13.37 4.42 -6.33
C GLY A 37 -12.72 4.05 -5.00
N PHE A 38 -13.28 3.05 -4.34
CA PHE A 38 -12.83 2.59 -3.04
C PHE A 38 -11.43 1.95 -3.05
N ALA A 39 -10.92 1.61 -1.86
CA ALA A 39 -9.71 0.80 -1.73
C ALA A 39 -9.86 -0.51 -2.52
N GLY A 40 -8.86 -0.86 -3.33
CA GLY A 40 -8.85 -2.13 -4.06
C GLY A 40 -9.72 -2.23 -5.31
N THR A 41 -10.21 -1.12 -5.87
CA THR A 41 -11.00 -1.11 -7.13
C THR A 41 -10.15 -1.09 -8.41
N GLY A 42 -8.81 -1.01 -8.29
CA GLY A 42 -7.91 -1.06 -9.44
C GLY A 42 -7.68 0.27 -10.15
N LYS A 43 -7.83 1.42 -9.48
CA LYS A 43 -7.57 2.77 -10.02
C LYS A 43 -6.20 2.90 -10.67
N THR A 44 -5.15 2.54 -9.93
CA THR A 44 -3.76 2.53 -10.42
C THR A 44 -3.58 1.63 -11.64
N THR A 45 -4.21 0.45 -11.62
CA THR A 45 -4.19 -0.50 -12.75
C THR A 45 -4.77 0.10 -14.01
N VAL A 46 -5.86 0.87 -13.89
CA VAL A 46 -6.49 1.57 -15.03
C VAL A 46 -5.57 2.65 -15.58
N LEU A 47 -4.99 3.49 -14.73
CA LEU A 47 -4.04 4.52 -15.19
C LEU A 47 -2.80 3.91 -15.86
N ALA A 48 -2.24 2.84 -15.29
CA ALA A 48 -1.07 2.18 -15.85
C ALA A 48 -1.38 1.53 -17.22
N ASN A 49 -2.54 0.86 -17.36
CA ASN A 49 -2.98 0.31 -18.64
C ASN A 49 -3.24 1.40 -19.69
N LEU A 50 -3.83 2.53 -19.28
CA LEU A 50 -4.02 3.69 -20.15
C LEU A 50 -2.66 4.20 -20.68
N ALA A 51 -1.68 4.36 -19.79
CA ALA A 51 -0.34 4.83 -20.17
C ALA A 51 0.34 3.89 -21.18
N VAL A 52 0.27 2.57 -20.94
CA VAL A 52 0.80 1.54 -21.85
C VAL A 52 0.12 1.59 -23.21
N LYS A 53 -1.22 1.66 -23.24
CA LYS A 53 -2.02 1.72 -24.47
C LYS A 53 -1.76 2.97 -25.27
N LEU A 54 -1.81 4.15 -24.66
CA LEU A 54 -1.52 5.42 -25.31
C LEU A 54 -0.15 5.42 -25.96
N ARG A 55 0.86 4.96 -25.22
CA ARG A 55 2.21 4.87 -25.77
C ARG A 55 2.31 3.93 -26.94
N ALA A 56 1.65 2.76 -26.90
CA ALA A 56 1.65 1.81 -28.00
C ALA A 56 0.98 2.39 -29.25
N ASP A 57 -0.20 2.99 -29.10
CA ASP A 57 -0.96 3.61 -30.19
C ASP A 57 -0.15 4.73 -30.86
N ARG A 58 0.44 5.64 -30.06
CA ARG A 58 1.18 6.82 -30.59
C ARG A 58 2.52 6.42 -31.22
N LYS A 59 3.21 5.42 -30.64
CA LYS A 59 4.44 4.89 -31.22
C LYS A 59 4.20 4.27 -32.60
N SER A 60 3.08 3.60 -32.79
CA SER A 60 2.72 3.02 -34.09
C SER A 60 2.50 4.08 -35.18
N LEU A 61 2.18 5.32 -34.79
CA LEU A 61 2.05 6.48 -35.67
C LEU A 61 3.36 7.26 -35.87
N GLY A 62 4.48 6.80 -35.31
CA GLY A 62 5.77 7.49 -35.39
C GLY A 62 5.89 8.76 -34.54
N ILE A 63 4.95 9.02 -33.64
CA ILE A 63 4.91 10.24 -32.83
C ILE A 63 5.80 10.06 -31.59
N GLN A 64 6.75 10.98 -31.42
CA GLN A 64 7.59 11.06 -30.22
C GLN A 64 6.97 12.00 -29.19
N GLU A 65 6.58 11.47 -28.04
CA GLU A 65 5.95 12.21 -26.95
C GLU A 65 6.57 11.84 -25.60
N HIS A 66 6.43 12.74 -24.63
CA HIS A 66 6.96 12.57 -23.29
C HIS A 66 5.85 12.16 -22.32
N TYR A 67 6.04 11.02 -21.69
CA TYR A 67 5.11 10.41 -20.74
C TYR A 67 5.69 10.46 -19.34
N CYS A 68 4.88 10.83 -18.35
CA CYS A 68 5.25 10.77 -16.94
C CYS A 68 4.14 10.12 -16.11
N PHE A 69 4.50 9.10 -15.34
CA PHE A 69 3.65 8.53 -14.31
C PHE A 69 4.09 9.05 -12.94
N ILE A 70 3.22 9.76 -12.25
CA ILE A 70 3.49 10.37 -10.96
C ILE A 70 2.85 9.52 -9.87
N THR A 71 3.67 9.09 -8.90
CA THR A 71 3.23 8.37 -7.71
C THR A 71 3.58 9.16 -6.46
N TYR A 72 2.96 8.81 -5.34
CA TYR A 72 3.26 9.46 -4.07
C TYR A 72 4.40 8.74 -3.31
N THR A 73 4.36 7.41 -3.21
CA THR A 73 5.32 6.63 -2.43
C THR A 73 6.38 5.94 -3.28
N HIS A 74 7.55 5.65 -2.68
CA HIS A 74 8.60 4.85 -3.32
C HIS A 74 8.10 3.44 -3.67
N ALA A 75 7.37 2.81 -2.78
CA ALA A 75 6.83 1.48 -2.98
C ALA A 75 5.91 1.40 -4.21
N MET A 76 5.05 2.41 -4.41
CA MET A 76 4.23 2.55 -5.62
C MET A 76 5.07 2.74 -6.88
N LYS A 77 6.15 3.52 -6.79
CA LYS A 77 7.07 3.69 -7.92
C LYS A 77 7.67 2.36 -8.35
N GLU A 78 8.10 1.52 -7.39
CA GLU A 78 8.65 0.19 -7.70
C GLU A 78 7.57 -0.74 -8.30
N LEU A 79 6.33 -0.69 -7.81
CA LEU A 79 5.20 -1.42 -8.38
C LEU A 79 4.95 -1.03 -9.86
N ILE A 80 4.85 0.26 -10.15
CA ILE A 80 4.61 0.77 -11.51
C ILE A 80 5.79 0.46 -12.43
N LYS A 81 7.01 0.52 -11.93
CA LYS A 81 8.21 0.12 -12.67
C LYS A 81 8.12 -1.34 -13.12
N LYS A 82 7.76 -2.27 -12.21
CA LYS A 82 7.52 -3.68 -12.56
C LYS A 82 6.45 -3.85 -13.63
N THR A 83 5.34 -3.12 -13.52
CA THR A 83 4.26 -3.11 -14.50
C THR A 83 4.78 -2.79 -15.90
N PHE A 84 5.54 -1.71 -16.05
CA PHE A 84 6.03 -1.29 -17.36
C PHE A 84 7.13 -2.20 -17.93
N VAL A 85 7.95 -2.81 -17.06
CA VAL A 85 8.94 -3.81 -17.47
C VAL A 85 8.24 -5.08 -17.97
N ALA A 86 7.21 -5.56 -17.28
CA ALA A 86 6.46 -6.75 -17.67
C ALA A 86 5.80 -6.62 -19.05
N GLU A 87 5.37 -5.40 -19.41
CA GLU A 87 4.77 -5.12 -20.72
C GLU A 87 5.78 -4.87 -21.86
N ASN A 88 7.07 -4.88 -21.56
CA ASN A 88 8.16 -4.62 -22.53
C ASN A 88 7.93 -3.35 -23.39
N LYS A 89 7.27 -2.33 -22.82
CA LYS A 89 6.68 -1.17 -23.52
C LYS A 89 7.49 0.10 -23.34
N GLY A 90 8.80 0.06 -23.46
CA GLY A 90 9.63 1.28 -23.60
C GLY A 90 9.41 2.32 -22.48
N PHE A 91 10.26 3.31 -22.45
CA PHE A 91 10.43 4.21 -21.31
C PHE A 91 9.23 5.14 -21.03
N ILE A 92 8.42 4.84 -20.01
CA ILE A 92 7.56 5.83 -19.34
C ILE A 92 8.34 6.32 -18.12
N ASN A 93 8.50 7.64 -17.98
CA ASN A 93 9.19 8.20 -16.83
C ASN A 93 8.32 8.05 -15.58
N ILE A 94 8.85 7.42 -14.52
CA ILE A 94 8.14 7.24 -13.26
C ILE A 94 8.82 8.08 -12.20
N GLN A 95 8.07 9.01 -11.61
CA GLN A 95 8.59 9.96 -10.64
C GLN A 95 7.68 10.06 -9.41
N THR A 96 8.24 10.50 -8.29
CA THR A 96 7.44 11.05 -7.21
C THR A 96 7.00 12.46 -7.57
N HIS A 97 5.89 12.95 -6.99
CA HIS A 97 5.38 14.31 -7.25
C HIS A 97 6.44 15.38 -6.97
N THR A 98 7.19 15.25 -5.87
CA THR A 98 8.25 16.19 -5.51
C THR A 98 9.37 16.25 -6.55
N LYS A 99 9.76 15.10 -7.12
CA LYS A 99 10.75 15.05 -8.18
C LYS A 99 10.20 15.66 -9.47
N PHE A 100 8.98 15.36 -9.86
CA PHE A 100 8.31 15.92 -11.03
C PHE A 100 8.30 17.47 -10.99
N LEU A 101 7.89 18.02 -9.83
CA LEU A 101 7.85 19.48 -9.64
C LEU A 101 9.24 20.12 -9.63
N LYS A 102 10.25 19.42 -9.12
CA LYS A 102 11.64 19.89 -9.13
C LYS A 102 12.22 19.90 -10.53
N ASP A 103 11.94 18.89 -11.34
CA ASP A 103 12.41 18.79 -12.73
C ASP A 103 11.74 19.86 -13.62
N ASN A 104 10.56 20.37 -13.25
CA ASN A 104 9.83 21.48 -13.88
C ASN A 104 9.73 21.38 -15.42
N ARG A 105 9.52 20.16 -15.93
CA ARG A 105 9.45 19.86 -17.36
C ARG A 105 8.00 19.68 -17.80
N ILE A 106 7.63 20.16 -18.99
CA ILE A 106 6.34 19.91 -19.61
C ILE A 106 6.34 18.49 -20.22
N TYR A 107 5.25 17.75 -19.96
CA TYR A 107 4.99 16.44 -20.52
C TYR A 107 3.74 16.46 -21.39
N ASP A 108 3.75 15.63 -22.44
CA ASP A 108 2.58 15.47 -23.30
C ASP A 108 1.48 14.71 -22.57
N PHE A 109 1.84 13.65 -21.84
CA PHE A 109 0.92 12.85 -21.04
C PHE A 109 1.41 12.69 -19.61
N VAL A 110 0.55 13.05 -18.65
CA VAL A 110 0.79 12.87 -17.22
C VAL A 110 -0.31 11.99 -16.62
N PHE A 111 0.11 10.97 -15.88
CA PHE A 111 -0.74 10.08 -15.13
C PHE A 111 -0.43 10.28 -13.65
N LEU A 112 -1.35 10.88 -12.91
CA LEU A 112 -1.17 11.21 -11.49
C LEU A 112 -1.99 10.25 -10.63
N ASP A 113 -1.31 9.37 -9.92
CA ASP A 113 -1.95 8.48 -8.94
C ASP A 113 -1.94 9.11 -7.54
N GLU A 114 -2.92 8.72 -6.71
CA GLU A 114 -3.11 9.22 -5.34
C GLU A 114 -3.25 10.75 -5.28
N VAL A 115 -4.06 11.33 -6.19
CA VAL A 115 -4.24 12.80 -6.32
C VAL A 115 -4.63 13.48 -5.02
N GLN A 116 -5.36 12.81 -4.13
CA GLN A 116 -5.80 13.30 -2.84
C GLN A 116 -4.65 13.54 -1.84
N ASP A 117 -3.44 13.06 -2.11
CA ASP A 117 -2.28 13.25 -1.23
C ASP A 117 -1.42 14.47 -1.62
N ILE A 118 -1.78 15.15 -2.68
CA ILE A 118 -1.04 16.29 -3.23
C ILE A 118 -1.67 17.60 -2.74
N SER A 119 -0.84 18.59 -2.44
CA SER A 119 -1.33 19.92 -2.05
C SER A 119 -2.03 20.65 -3.20
N PRO A 120 -3.02 21.52 -2.95
CA PRO A 120 -3.67 22.29 -4.02
C PRO A 120 -2.70 23.12 -4.87
N GLY A 121 -1.65 23.68 -4.24
CA GLY A 121 -0.60 24.43 -4.94
C GLY A 121 0.18 23.56 -5.93
N ASP A 122 0.58 22.36 -5.48
CA ASP A 122 1.29 21.40 -6.33
C ASP A 122 0.41 20.84 -7.44
N LEU A 123 -0.89 20.61 -7.17
CA LEU A 123 -1.85 20.19 -8.21
C LEU A 123 -1.97 21.21 -9.34
N ASN A 124 -2.03 22.52 -9.01
CA ASN A 124 -2.03 23.58 -10.02
C ASN A 124 -0.75 23.57 -10.86
N ARG A 125 0.42 23.36 -10.22
CA ARG A 125 1.70 23.26 -10.95
C ARG A 125 1.75 22.01 -11.83
N ILE A 126 1.30 20.84 -11.34
CA ILE A 126 1.24 19.62 -12.16
C ILE A 126 0.34 19.86 -13.38
N LYS A 127 -0.83 20.50 -13.19
CA LYS A 127 -1.72 20.86 -14.29
C LYS A 127 -1.02 21.70 -15.35
N SER A 128 -0.26 22.73 -14.96
CA SER A 128 0.44 23.63 -15.88
C SER A 128 1.59 22.95 -16.64
N LEU A 129 2.13 21.85 -16.14
CA LEU A 129 3.21 21.06 -16.74
C LEU A 129 2.70 19.87 -17.57
N SER A 130 1.38 19.74 -17.76
CA SER A 130 0.73 18.62 -18.44
C SER A 130 -0.10 19.09 -19.61
N LYS A 131 0.09 18.52 -20.83
CA LYS A 131 -0.82 18.77 -21.96
C LYS A 131 -2.09 17.94 -21.84
N PHE A 132 -1.94 16.62 -21.55
CA PHE A 132 -3.04 15.73 -21.19
C PHE A 132 -2.78 15.21 -19.77
N LEU A 133 -3.78 15.26 -18.92
CA LEU A 133 -3.68 14.85 -17.52
C LEU A 133 -4.80 13.87 -17.17
N PHE A 134 -4.41 12.72 -16.64
CA PHE A 134 -5.28 11.68 -16.10
C PHE A 134 -4.96 11.49 -14.62
N ILE A 135 -5.96 11.59 -13.76
CA ILE A 135 -5.77 11.51 -12.32
C ILE A 135 -6.55 10.34 -11.71
N ALA A 136 -6.02 9.74 -10.67
CA ALA A 136 -6.70 8.72 -9.88
C ALA A 136 -6.54 8.99 -8.39
N GLY A 137 -7.52 8.58 -7.60
CA GLY A 137 -7.45 8.69 -6.16
C GLY A 137 -8.77 8.45 -5.44
N ASP A 138 -8.66 8.43 -4.10
CA ASP A 138 -9.75 8.23 -3.16
C ASP A 138 -9.55 9.15 -1.96
N CYS A 139 -10.37 10.18 -1.83
CA CYS A 139 -10.23 11.19 -0.78
C CYS A 139 -10.41 10.61 0.65
N GLU A 140 -11.10 9.49 0.81
CA GLU A 140 -11.20 8.80 2.11
C GLU A 140 -9.86 8.21 2.58
N GLN A 141 -8.93 7.97 1.65
CA GLN A 141 -7.57 7.49 1.93
C GLN A 141 -6.53 8.60 2.05
N SER A 142 -6.94 9.85 2.20
CA SER A 142 -6.00 10.97 2.43
C SER A 142 -5.39 10.89 3.83
N ILE A 143 -4.06 10.75 3.91
CA ILE A 143 -3.32 10.56 5.16
C ILE A 143 -2.18 11.57 5.35
N TYR A 144 -1.99 12.49 4.42
CA TYR A 144 -0.91 13.47 4.50
C TYR A 144 -1.44 14.86 4.84
N GLN A 145 -0.67 15.61 5.61
CA GLN A 145 -1.04 16.97 5.99
C GLN A 145 -0.94 17.92 4.79
N GLY A 146 -1.93 18.82 4.65
CA GLY A 146 -1.97 19.79 3.55
C GLY A 146 -2.39 19.22 2.20
N SER A 147 -2.88 17.99 2.18
CA SER A 147 -3.48 17.34 1.01
C SER A 147 -4.73 18.07 0.54
N ALA A 148 -5.03 17.96 -0.77
CA ALA A 148 -6.22 18.54 -1.36
C ALA A 148 -7.50 17.79 -0.94
N GLU A 149 -8.53 18.52 -0.58
CA GLU A 149 -9.88 18.01 -0.41
C GLU A 149 -10.56 17.82 -1.78
N GLU A 150 -11.60 16.99 -1.83
CA GLU A 150 -12.31 16.66 -3.07
C GLU A 150 -12.78 17.92 -3.83
N TYR A 151 -13.38 18.89 -3.13
CA TYR A 151 -13.86 20.11 -3.75
C TYR A 151 -12.72 20.98 -4.35
N GLN A 152 -11.51 20.92 -3.78
CA GLN A 152 -10.33 21.62 -4.31
C GLN A 152 -9.85 20.97 -5.60
N ILE A 153 -9.83 19.62 -5.64
CA ILE A 153 -9.49 18.85 -6.85
C ILE A 153 -10.49 19.17 -7.96
N ASP A 154 -11.80 19.19 -7.63
CA ASP A 154 -12.87 19.56 -8.56
C ASP A 154 -12.69 20.98 -9.11
N ASN A 155 -12.40 21.94 -8.25
CA ASN A 155 -12.21 23.34 -8.68
C ASN A 155 -10.97 23.52 -9.58
N ILE A 156 -9.87 22.82 -9.25
CA ILE A 156 -8.62 22.91 -10.01
C ILE A 156 -8.78 22.29 -11.40
N PHE A 157 -9.33 21.07 -11.48
CA PHE A 157 -9.30 20.28 -12.69
C PHE A 157 -10.60 20.29 -13.47
N LYS A 158 -11.76 20.49 -12.82
CA LYS A 158 -13.12 20.32 -13.40
C LYS A 158 -13.20 18.98 -14.16
N PRO A 159 -12.89 17.86 -13.50
CA PRO A 159 -12.67 16.59 -14.18
C PRO A 159 -13.97 15.91 -14.61
N ASN A 160 -13.88 15.07 -15.63
CA ASN A 160 -14.85 14.01 -15.86
C ASN A 160 -14.59 12.88 -14.89
N LYS A 161 -15.52 12.61 -13.99
CA LYS A 161 -15.38 11.60 -12.91
C LYS A 161 -15.81 10.21 -13.40
N LEU A 162 -14.91 9.23 -13.25
CA LEU A 162 -15.14 7.85 -13.59
C LEU A 162 -15.05 7.03 -12.30
N PHE A 163 -16.18 6.55 -11.77
CA PHE A 163 -16.25 5.93 -10.44
C PHE A 163 -16.34 4.41 -10.50
N PHE A 164 -15.49 3.71 -9.71
CA PHE A 164 -15.52 2.27 -9.56
C PHE A 164 -16.15 1.86 -8.23
N THR A 165 -17.10 0.93 -8.30
CA THR A 165 -17.78 0.33 -7.14
C THR A 165 -17.33 -1.10 -6.85
N GLU A 166 -16.76 -1.81 -7.84
CA GLU A 166 -16.29 -3.17 -7.69
C GLU A 166 -14.98 -3.22 -6.91
N ILE A 167 -15.01 -3.74 -5.68
CA ILE A 167 -13.84 -3.91 -4.83
C ILE A 167 -13.20 -5.28 -5.14
N LEU A 168 -12.08 -5.27 -5.85
CA LEU A 168 -11.42 -6.49 -6.35
C LEU A 168 -10.43 -7.08 -5.34
N ARG A 169 -10.09 -6.34 -4.29
CA ARG A 169 -9.08 -6.71 -3.29
C ARG A 169 -9.68 -7.28 -2.03
N LEU A 170 -10.57 -6.53 -1.38
CA LEU A 170 -11.07 -6.86 -0.06
C LEU A 170 -12.13 -7.96 -0.11
N THR A 171 -12.08 -8.89 0.84
CA THR A 171 -13.19 -9.78 1.13
C THR A 171 -14.33 -8.98 1.76
N LYS A 172 -15.52 -9.59 1.86
CA LYS A 172 -16.67 -8.97 2.53
C LYS A 172 -16.34 -8.68 3.99
N SER A 173 -15.79 -9.65 4.72
CA SER A 173 -15.44 -9.52 6.14
C SER A 173 -14.42 -8.42 6.37
N MET A 174 -13.39 -8.30 5.51
CA MET A 174 -12.38 -7.23 5.60
C MET A 174 -12.98 -5.85 5.31
N ARG A 175 -13.87 -5.73 4.30
CA ARG A 175 -14.57 -4.49 4.02
C ARG A 175 -15.42 -4.05 5.22
N ASP A 176 -16.16 -4.98 5.81
CA ASP A 176 -17.05 -4.71 6.94
C ASP A 176 -16.25 -4.30 8.19
N LEU A 177 -15.09 -4.93 8.45
CA LEU A 177 -14.16 -4.51 9.49
C LEU A 177 -13.59 -3.11 9.20
N ALA A 178 -13.14 -2.84 7.97
CA ALA A 178 -12.63 -1.53 7.59
C ALA A 178 -13.68 -0.42 7.79
N LYS A 179 -14.96 -0.71 7.49
CA LYS A 179 -16.08 0.21 7.77
C LYS A 179 -16.28 0.47 9.27
N LYS A 180 -16.00 -0.50 10.14
CA LYS A 180 -16.07 -0.30 11.59
C LYS A 180 -14.92 0.59 12.09
N ILE A 181 -13.74 0.41 11.50
CA ILE A 181 -12.58 1.27 11.80
C ILE A 181 -12.80 2.71 11.34
N LEU A 182 -13.39 2.93 10.16
CA LEU A 182 -13.70 4.27 9.63
C LEU A 182 -15.21 4.40 9.33
N PRO A 183 -16.04 4.68 10.36
CA PRO A 183 -17.51 4.65 10.24
C PRO A 183 -18.10 5.62 9.21
N ASN A 184 -17.39 6.72 8.92
CA ASN A 184 -17.85 7.71 7.92
C ASN A 184 -17.45 7.34 6.48
N SER A 185 -16.66 6.28 6.27
CA SER A 185 -16.30 5.82 4.92
C SER A 185 -17.54 5.31 4.17
N LYS A 186 -17.56 5.53 2.86
CA LYS A 186 -18.56 5.00 1.94
C LYS A 186 -18.20 3.61 1.40
N ILE A 187 -17.19 2.95 1.96
CA ILE A 187 -16.68 1.67 1.44
C ILE A 187 -17.78 0.58 1.33
N ASN A 188 -18.82 0.66 2.14
CA ASN A 188 -19.97 -0.26 2.05
C ASN A 188 -20.84 -0.09 0.80
N GLU A 189 -20.70 1.04 0.08
CA GLU A 189 -21.36 1.23 -1.20
C GLU A 189 -20.65 0.42 -2.32
N GLY A 190 -19.45 -0.09 -2.03
CA GLY A 190 -18.71 -0.96 -2.92
C GLY A 190 -19.11 -2.42 -2.81
N SER A 191 -19.11 -3.13 -3.93
CA SER A 191 -19.36 -4.57 -4.03
C SER A 191 -18.05 -5.34 -3.96
N PRO A 192 -17.78 -6.17 -2.92
CA PRO A 192 -16.63 -7.05 -2.91
C PRO A 192 -16.77 -8.12 -3.99
N GLU A 193 -15.75 -8.21 -4.86
CA GLU A 193 -15.65 -9.21 -5.93
C GLU A 193 -14.33 -9.97 -5.84
N ASN A 194 -13.78 -10.07 -4.63
CA ASN A 194 -12.57 -10.82 -4.36
C ASN A 194 -12.81 -12.32 -4.60
N THR A 195 -11.85 -12.98 -5.24
CA THR A 195 -11.91 -14.41 -5.60
C THR A 195 -11.20 -15.32 -4.58
N TYR A 196 -10.62 -14.77 -3.51
CA TYR A 196 -9.85 -15.54 -2.52
C TYR A 196 -10.70 -16.14 -1.38
N GLY A 197 -12.02 -16.06 -1.47
CA GLY A 197 -12.93 -16.45 -0.38
C GLY A 197 -13.19 -15.28 0.58
N ASP A 198 -13.90 -15.56 1.67
CA ASP A 198 -14.25 -14.57 2.70
C ASP A 198 -13.68 -14.97 4.06
N ASN A 199 -12.36 -14.92 4.17
CA ASN A 199 -11.67 -15.21 5.42
C ASN A 199 -11.97 -14.12 6.45
N THR A 200 -12.39 -14.54 7.64
CA THR A 200 -12.61 -13.64 8.76
C THR A 200 -11.27 -13.08 9.27
N PRO A 201 -11.14 -11.75 9.48
CA PRO A 201 -9.95 -11.19 10.09
C PRO A 201 -9.68 -11.76 11.49
N LEU A 202 -8.40 -11.99 11.81
CA LEU A 202 -7.99 -12.52 13.10
C LEU A 202 -7.39 -11.41 13.98
N ILE A 203 -7.81 -11.35 15.25
CA ILE A 203 -7.18 -10.54 16.28
C ILE A 203 -6.41 -11.47 17.21
N ILE A 204 -5.12 -11.21 17.36
CA ILE A 204 -4.23 -12.07 18.15
C ILE A 204 -3.63 -11.30 19.31
N GLU A 205 -3.85 -11.80 20.51
CA GLU A 205 -3.33 -11.28 21.77
C GLU A 205 -2.09 -12.06 22.19
N PHE A 206 -1.07 -11.33 22.65
CA PHE A 206 0.16 -11.88 23.20
C PHE A 206 0.42 -11.30 24.58
N ASP A 207 1.08 -12.06 25.45
CA ASP A 207 1.48 -11.61 26.79
C ASP A 207 2.50 -10.45 26.73
N ASP A 208 3.43 -10.51 25.77
CA ASP A 208 4.51 -9.53 25.61
C ASP A 208 4.90 -9.29 24.15
N GLU A 209 5.63 -8.19 23.92
CA GLU A 209 6.08 -7.74 22.61
C GLU A 209 7.04 -8.73 21.93
N GLN A 210 7.86 -9.47 22.69
CA GLN A 210 8.79 -10.42 22.13
C GLN A 210 8.07 -11.64 21.56
N SER A 211 7.06 -12.13 22.26
CA SER A 211 6.19 -13.24 21.81
C SER A 211 5.41 -12.82 20.55
N GLU A 212 4.85 -11.60 20.54
CA GLU A 212 4.21 -11.04 19.35
C GLU A 212 5.17 -11.01 18.16
N PHE A 213 6.36 -10.45 18.31
CA PHE A 213 7.35 -10.32 17.23
C PHE A 213 7.82 -11.66 16.69
N ASN A 214 8.11 -12.62 17.56
CA ASN A 214 8.54 -13.95 17.16
C ASN A 214 7.44 -14.67 16.37
N TRP A 215 6.21 -14.61 16.85
CA TRP A 215 5.10 -15.26 16.18
C TRP A 215 4.81 -14.65 14.81
N ILE A 216 4.68 -13.30 14.72
CA ILE A 216 4.38 -12.66 13.43
C ILE A 216 5.50 -12.85 12.41
N ALA A 217 6.78 -12.88 12.85
CA ALA A 217 7.90 -13.14 11.95
C ALA A 217 7.79 -14.53 11.32
N ASN A 218 7.64 -15.57 12.13
CA ASN A 218 7.55 -16.95 11.65
C ASN A 218 6.28 -17.19 10.83
N ASN A 219 5.11 -16.78 11.33
CA ASN A 219 3.85 -16.97 10.62
C ASN A 219 3.80 -16.21 9.30
N ALA A 220 4.35 -15.00 9.23
CA ALA A 220 4.43 -14.23 8.00
C ALA A 220 5.35 -14.89 6.96
N PHE A 221 6.44 -15.52 7.40
CA PHE A 221 7.33 -16.25 6.51
C PHE A 221 6.69 -17.55 6.00
N GLN A 222 6.05 -18.34 6.86
CA GLN A 222 5.34 -19.57 6.45
C GLN A 222 4.24 -19.29 5.40
N ARG A 223 3.58 -18.12 5.48
CA ARG A 223 2.54 -17.72 4.53
C ARG A 223 3.08 -17.03 3.27
N ALA A 224 4.35 -16.68 3.25
CA ALA A 224 4.97 -16.07 2.07
C ALA A 224 5.35 -17.15 1.05
N ALA A 225 5.16 -16.85 -0.23
CA ALA A 225 5.57 -17.72 -1.34
C ALA A 225 6.14 -16.88 -2.49
N PRO A 226 6.90 -17.48 -3.42
CA PRO A 226 7.32 -16.80 -4.63
C PRO A 226 6.11 -16.20 -5.37
N GLY A 227 6.14 -14.90 -5.63
CA GLY A 227 5.04 -14.14 -6.22
C GLY A 227 3.87 -13.82 -5.26
N SER A 228 3.92 -14.25 -4.01
CA SER A 228 2.91 -13.96 -2.99
C SER A 228 3.59 -13.60 -1.65
N PRO A 229 4.23 -12.42 -1.56
CA PRO A 229 4.86 -11.99 -0.33
C PRO A 229 3.83 -11.65 0.75
N SER A 230 4.21 -11.86 2.01
CA SER A 230 3.49 -11.33 3.17
C SER A 230 3.98 -9.94 3.53
N SER A 231 3.21 -9.18 4.30
CA SER A 231 3.70 -7.91 4.85
C SER A 231 3.35 -7.73 6.32
N ILE A 232 4.29 -7.13 7.06
CA ILE A 232 4.12 -6.72 8.45
C ILE A 232 4.16 -5.20 8.49
N LEU A 233 3.08 -4.60 9.00
CA LEU A 233 2.87 -3.16 9.03
C LEU A 233 2.99 -2.64 10.45
N PHE A 234 3.79 -1.60 10.61
CA PHE A 234 4.01 -0.87 11.88
C PHE A 234 3.57 0.59 11.75
N THR A 235 3.25 1.21 12.87
CA THR A 235 2.95 2.64 12.91
C THR A 235 4.22 3.48 12.81
N HIS A 236 5.26 3.09 13.55
CA HIS A 236 6.48 3.88 13.74
C HIS A 236 7.75 3.12 13.33
N HIS A 237 8.77 3.88 12.92
CA HIS A 237 10.09 3.32 12.64
C HIS A 237 10.79 2.75 13.88
N SER A 238 10.46 3.24 15.07
CA SER A 238 10.94 2.67 16.34
C SER A 238 10.53 1.21 16.49
N ASP A 239 9.28 0.88 16.18
CA ASP A 239 8.77 -0.48 16.28
C ASP A 239 9.42 -1.40 15.23
N ILE A 240 9.65 -0.88 14.01
CA ILE A 240 10.42 -1.60 12.98
C ILE A 240 11.84 -1.91 13.46
N LYS A 241 12.50 -0.96 14.12
CA LYS A 241 13.85 -1.17 14.68
C LYS A 241 13.84 -2.27 15.75
N SER A 242 12.90 -2.21 16.68
CA SER A 242 12.73 -3.24 17.73
C SER A 242 12.46 -4.61 17.12
N PHE A 243 11.59 -4.67 16.11
CA PHE A 243 11.29 -5.92 15.39
C PHE A 243 12.52 -6.49 14.69
N PHE A 244 13.31 -5.68 13.98
CA PHE A 244 14.55 -6.15 13.34
C PHE A 244 15.58 -6.65 14.36
N TYR A 245 15.72 -5.91 15.48
CA TYR A 245 16.60 -6.34 16.55
C TYR A 245 16.19 -7.72 17.09
N GLN A 246 14.88 -7.94 17.30
CA GLN A 246 14.34 -9.23 17.72
C GLN A 246 14.63 -10.34 16.69
N ILE A 247 14.45 -10.08 15.40
CA ILE A 247 14.78 -11.06 14.35
C ILE A 247 16.27 -11.48 14.42
N TYR A 248 17.18 -10.51 14.58
CA TYR A 248 18.60 -10.86 14.69
C TYR A 248 18.89 -11.70 15.91
N THR A 249 18.36 -11.33 17.07
CA THR A 249 18.58 -12.06 18.33
C THR A 249 17.97 -13.47 18.30
N SER A 250 16.77 -13.62 17.79
CA SER A 250 16.10 -14.93 17.66
C SER A 250 16.82 -15.88 16.70
N ASN A 251 17.57 -15.35 15.73
CA ASN A 251 18.37 -16.14 14.79
C ASN A 251 19.84 -16.27 15.22
N ASN A 252 20.21 -15.89 16.45
CA ASN A 252 21.59 -15.87 16.96
C ASN A 252 22.55 -15.07 16.07
N ILE A 253 22.08 -13.98 15.46
CA ILE A 253 22.85 -13.10 14.60
C ILE A 253 23.16 -11.82 15.39
N SER A 254 24.42 -11.41 15.44
CA SER A 254 24.79 -10.11 16.00
C SER A 254 24.19 -8.99 15.16
N PRO A 255 23.43 -8.04 15.73
CA PRO A 255 22.91 -6.90 14.97
C PRO A 255 24.05 -6.13 14.28
N PRO A 256 23.84 -5.63 13.07
CA PRO A 256 24.84 -4.85 12.34
C PRO A 256 25.18 -3.54 13.05
N GLY A 257 26.33 -2.92 12.72
CA GLY A 257 26.84 -1.71 13.36
C GLY A 257 25.82 -0.60 13.63
N PRO A 258 24.91 -0.27 12.69
CA PRO A 258 23.87 0.72 12.93
C PRO A 258 22.92 0.44 14.11
N PHE A 259 22.86 -0.81 14.59
CA PHE A 259 22.05 -1.16 15.75
C PHE A 259 22.83 -1.16 17.08
N LYS A 260 24.17 -1.14 17.04
CA LYS A 260 24.99 -1.19 18.28
C LYS A 260 24.93 0.09 19.10
N ASP A 261 24.76 1.23 18.44
CA ASP A 261 24.81 2.56 19.07
C ASP A 261 23.42 3.24 19.13
N ILE A 262 22.36 2.52 18.76
CA ILE A 262 21.02 3.08 18.70
C ILE A 262 20.29 2.89 20.04
N ASN A 263 19.93 3.99 20.66
CA ASN A 263 18.80 3.98 21.58
C ASN A 263 17.54 3.65 20.77
N LEU A 264 17.08 2.40 20.84
CA LEU A 264 15.93 1.91 20.09
C LEU A 264 14.65 2.75 20.28
N ARG A 265 14.62 3.55 21.35
CA ARG A 265 13.53 4.50 21.63
C ARG A 265 13.70 5.86 20.96
N ASP A 266 14.88 6.16 20.40
CA ASP A 266 15.11 7.43 19.72
C ASP A 266 14.66 7.35 18.25
N SER A 267 13.54 8.04 17.95
CA SER A 267 12.99 8.14 16.59
C SER A 267 13.85 9.00 15.63
N SER A 268 14.78 9.79 16.16
CA SER A 268 15.61 10.70 15.34
C SER A 268 16.72 9.99 14.60
N THR A 269 17.17 8.82 15.06
CA THR A 269 18.23 8.04 14.42
C THR A 269 17.67 7.25 13.24
N ARG A 270 17.89 7.73 12.01
CA ARG A 270 17.47 7.04 10.80
C ARG A 270 18.39 5.86 10.51
N LEU A 271 17.81 4.66 10.39
CA LEU A 271 18.52 3.50 9.84
C LEU A 271 18.75 3.66 8.35
N ASP A 272 19.94 3.26 7.88
CA ASP A 272 20.13 2.97 6.45
C ASP A 272 19.52 1.61 6.13
N TYR A 273 18.30 1.62 5.64
CA TYR A 273 17.59 0.38 5.32
C TYR A 273 18.18 -0.40 4.13
N ASN A 274 19.06 0.20 3.31
CA ASN A 274 19.81 -0.55 2.31
C ASN A 274 20.83 -1.47 3.00
N GLN A 275 21.52 -0.98 4.02
CA GLN A 275 22.43 -1.80 4.82
C GLN A 275 21.67 -2.91 5.54
N VAL A 276 20.51 -2.60 6.14
CA VAL A 276 19.65 -3.58 6.81
C VAL A 276 19.19 -4.65 5.82
N ASN A 277 18.68 -4.29 4.66
CA ASN A 277 18.26 -5.24 3.63
C ASN A 277 19.44 -6.07 3.11
N GLY A 278 20.61 -5.45 2.93
CA GLY A 278 21.86 -6.15 2.55
C GLY A 278 22.27 -7.18 3.60
N TYR A 279 22.13 -6.85 4.88
CA TYR A 279 22.46 -7.75 5.97
C TYR A 279 21.50 -8.93 6.08
N PHE A 280 20.21 -8.70 5.89
CA PHE A 280 19.22 -9.79 5.78
C PHE A 280 19.53 -10.74 4.61
N ARG A 281 19.92 -10.19 3.44
CA ARG A 281 20.35 -11.03 2.30
C ARG A 281 21.58 -11.86 2.61
N TYR A 282 22.59 -11.25 3.24
CA TYR A 282 23.83 -11.93 3.63
C TYR A 282 23.55 -13.13 4.54
N HIS A 283 22.64 -12.98 5.50
CA HIS A 283 22.24 -14.05 6.42
C HIS A 283 21.11 -14.93 5.88
N LYS A 284 20.70 -14.77 4.62
CA LYS A 284 19.61 -15.52 3.96
C LYS A 284 18.26 -15.41 4.67
N LEU A 285 18.02 -14.33 5.42
CA LEU A 285 16.76 -14.08 6.08
C LEU A 285 15.73 -13.49 5.08
N PRO A 286 14.45 -13.88 5.16
CA PRO A 286 13.44 -13.53 4.16
C PRO A 286 12.87 -12.11 4.32
N TYR A 287 13.35 -11.33 5.29
CA TYR A 287 12.78 -10.04 5.65
C TYR A 287 13.39 -8.90 4.84
N ARG A 288 12.55 -7.95 4.40
CA ARG A 288 12.98 -6.75 3.66
C ARG A 288 12.19 -5.54 4.11
N TYR A 289 12.88 -4.47 4.42
CA TYR A 289 12.22 -3.16 4.58
C TYR A 289 11.88 -2.59 3.20
N LEU A 290 10.65 -2.07 3.05
CA LEU A 290 10.19 -1.39 1.84
C LEU A 290 9.52 -0.06 2.22
N GLY A 291 10.07 1.05 1.74
CA GLY A 291 9.55 2.41 2.00
C GLY A 291 10.64 3.46 2.08
N ASN A 292 10.28 4.74 2.16
CA ASN A 292 11.22 5.87 2.33
C ASN A 292 12.42 5.84 1.36
N SER A 293 12.20 5.50 0.10
CA SER A 293 13.22 5.35 -0.94
C SER A 293 14.13 4.12 -0.81
N TYR A 294 13.80 3.18 0.06
CA TYR A 294 14.53 1.92 0.26
C TYR A 294 13.70 0.70 -0.14
N GLY A 295 14.39 -0.36 -0.52
CA GLY A 295 13.82 -1.65 -0.86
C GLY A 295 13.27 -1.74 -2.29
N GLU A 296 13.13 -2.97 -2.76
CA GLU A 296 12.66 -3.33 -4.10
C GLU A 296 11.68 -4.51 -3.99
N LEU A 297 10.80 -4.65 -4.99
CA LEU A 297 9.82 -5.74 -5.03
C LEU A 297 10.32 -6.98 -5.81
N ASP A 298 11.47 -6.89 -6.49
CA ASP A 298 11.92 -7.89 -7.49
C ASP A 298 12.25 -9.25 -6.88
N GLU A 299 12.72 -9.28 -5.63
CA GLU A 299 13.07 -10.52 -4.95
C GLU A 299 11.86 -11.41 -4.69
N SER A 300 10.70 -10.82 -4.41
CA SER A 300 9.48 -11.57 -4.07
C SER A 300 8.90 -12.40 -5.21
N ASP A 301 9.30 -12.15 -6.46
CA ASP A 301 8.88 -12.99 -7.58
C ASP A 301 9.60 -14.35 -7.62
N LYS A 302 10.76 -14.45 -6.96
CA LYS A 302 11.66 -15.60 -7.03
C LYS A 302 11.72 -16.44 -5.75
N GLN A 303 11.43 -15.81 -4.62
CA GLN A 303 11.54 -16.43 -3.30
C GLN A 303 10.52 -15.89 -2.33
N PRO A 304 10.19 -16.63 -1.25
CA PRO A 304 9.34 -16.12 -0.18
C PRO A 304 9.97 -14.88 0.46
N ILE A 305 9.26 -13.75 0.50
CA ILE A 305 9.71 -12.50 1.13
C ILE A 305 8.62 -11.97 2.05
N VAL A 306 9.03 -11.48 3.21
CA VAL A 306 8.20 -10.73 4.15
C VAL A 306 8.63 -9.27 4.09
N TYR A 307 7.74 -8.39 3.64
CA TYR A 307 7.99 -6.96 3.61
C TYR A 307 7.59 -6.30 4.92
N ILE A 308 8.52 -5.55 5.50
CA ILE A 308 8.30 -4.75 6.70
C ILE A 308 8.17 -3.29 6.28
N MET A 309 7.06 -2.65 6.67
CA MET A 309 6.69 -1.32 6.20
C MET A 309 6.03 -0.50 7.32
N THR A 310 6.01 0.81 7.14
CA THR A 310 5.07 1.65 7.91
C THR A 310 3.70 1.66 7.23
N TYR A 311 2.63 2.01 7.98
CA TYR A 311 1.29 2.21 7.41
C TYR A 311 1.32 3.19 6.23
N HIS A 312 2.07 4.29 6.35
CA HIS A 312 2.26 5.26 5.27
C HIS A 312 2.91 4.64 4.02
N SER A 313 3.97 3.85 4.22
CA SER A 313 4.71 3.24 3.11
C SER A 313 3.92 2.13 2.40
N SER A 314 2.97 1.50 3.08
CA SER A 314 2.13 0.45 2.50
C SER A 314 1.05 0.99 1.56
N LYS A 315 0.78 2.30 1.60
CA LYS A 315 -0.25 2.91 0.75
C LYS A 315 0.01 2.62 -0.73
N GLY A 316 -1.05 2.20 -1.41
CA GLY A 316 -1.03 1.83 -2.83
C GLY A 316 -0.58 0.39 -3.11
N LEU A 317 0.10 -0.28 -2.18
CA LEU A 317 0.41 -1.71 -2.30
C LEU A 317 -0.73 -2.57 -1.77
N ASP A 318 -0.65 -3.86 -2.09
CA ASP A 318 -1.51 -4.90 -1.52
C ASP A 318 -0.77 -6.24 -1.46
N PHE A 319 -1.13 -7.07 -0.49
CA PHE A 319 -0.50 -8.34 -0.20
C PHE A 319 -1.58 -9.39 0.05
N ASP A 320 -1.27 -10.66 -0.18
CA ASP A 320 -2.22 -11.72 0.15
C ASP A 320 -2.40 -11.82 1.65
N THR A 321 -1.31 -11.76 2.40
CA THR A 321 -1.32 -11.79 3.87
C THR A 321 -0.73 -10.52 4.46
N VAL A 322 -1.46 -9.90 5.38
CA VAL A 322 -1.05 -8.66 6.07
C VAL A 322 -1.18 -8.79 7.57
N TYR A 323 -0.12 -8.42 8.27
CA TYR A 323 -0.07 -8.27 9.73
C TYR A 323 -0.04 -6.79 10.07
N VAL A 324 -1.05 -6.33 10.80
CA VAL A 324 -1.11 -4.97 11.37
C VAL A 324 -0.77 -5.11 12.84
N SER A 325 0.48 -4.82 13.20
CA SER A 325 1.04 -5.19 14.50
C SER A 325 1.17 -4.02 15.47
N GLN A 326 1.42 -4.34 16.74
CA GLN A 326 1.60 -3.39 17.84
C GLN A 326 0.35 -2.53 18.14
N LEU A 327 -0.84 -3.13 18.01
CA LEU A 327 -2.12 -2.47 18.29
C LEU A 327 -2.49 -2.55 19.79
N SER A 328 -1.53 -2.27 20.67
CA SER A 328 -1.74 -2.21 22.13
C SER A 328 -2.28 -0.85 22.54
N SER A 329 -3.01 -0.77 23.66
CA SER A 329 -3.56 0.48 24.21
C SER A 329 -2.48 1.50 24.62
N SER A 330 -1.27 1.03 24.93
CA SER A 330 -0.12 1.87 25.24
C SER A 330 0.57 2.49 24.02
N LYS A 331 0.25 2.02 22.81
CA LYS A 331 0.84 2.50 21.56
C LYS A 331 -0.06 3.57 20.92
N GLN A 332 0.55 4.57 20.34
CA GLN A 332 -0.16 5.61 19.58
C GLN A 332 0.05 5.36 18.09
N ILE A 333 -1.01 5.29 17.31
CA ILE A 333 -0.91 5.22 15.84
C ILE A 333 -0.35 6.53 15.30
N VAL A 334 -0.77 7.65 15.89
CA VAL A 334 -0.30 9.00 15.56
C VAL A 334 -0.06 9.77 16.85
N PHE A 335 1.03 10.50 16.93
CA PHE A 335 1.33 11.34 18.10
C PHE A 335 0.28 12.43 18.28
N GLN A 336 -0.04 12.75 19.55
CA GLN A 336 -1.10 13.67 19.92
C GLN A 336 -0.98 15.06 19.25
N ASN A 337 0.23 15.62 19.19
CA ASN A 337 0.49 16.92 18.57
C ASN A 337 0.22 16.94 17.03
N VAL A 338 0.21 15.79 16.38
CA VAL A 338 -0.16 15.65 14.98
C VAL A 338 -1.67 15.48 14.83
N LEU A 339 -2.31 14.72 15.75
CA LEU A 339 -3.77 14.55 15.78
C LEU A 339 -4.51 15.86 16.02
N GLU A 340 -3.99 16.73 16.85
CA GLU A 340 -4.55 18.07 17.07
C GLU A 340 -4.64 18.90 15.78
N LYS A 341 -3.69 18.71 14.87
CA LYS A 341 -3.64 19.39 13.57
C LYS A 341 -4.38 18.64 12.46
N ASN A 342 -4.60 17.34 12.63
CA ASN A 342 -5.28 16.49 11.66
C ASN A 342 -6.15 15.44 12.35
N PRO A 343 -7.31 15.84 12.89
CA PRO A 343 -8.20 14.92 13.60
C PRO A 343 -8.60 13.70 12.75
N GLY A 344 -8.61 12.53 13.40
CA GLY A 344 -8.96 11.26 12.75
C GLY A 344 -7.89 10.68 11.81
N LEU A 345 -6.69 11.24 11.81
CA LEU A 345 -5.58 10.68 11.00
C LEU A 345 -5.20 9.28 11.45
N ASP A 346 -5.24 8.99 12.75
CA ASP A 346 -5.00 7.67 13.32
C ASP A 346 -5.99 6.62 12.77
N GLN A 347 -7.27 6.99 12.69
CA GLN A 347 -8.32 6.15 12.12
C GLN A 347 -8.11 5.90 10.63
N ARG A 348 -7.80 6.94 9.86
CA ARG A 348 -7.51 6.82 8.42
C ARG A 348 -6.26 5.99 8.14
N LEU A 349 -5.22 6.12 8.96
CA LEU A 349 -4.00 5.31 8.82
C LEU A 349 -4.28 3.83 9.10
N LEU A 350 -5.03 3.51 10.15
CA LEU A 350 -5.42 2.15 10.43
C LEU A 350 -6.32 1.60 9.31
N PHE A 351 -7.27 2.38 8.81
CA PHE A 351 -8.09 2.03 7.65
C PHE A 351 -7.22 1.71 6.43
N VAL A 352 -6.21 2.54 6.13
CA VAL A 352 -5.26 2.25 5.04
C VAL A 352 -4.54 0.94 5.29
N ALA A 353 -4.04 0.66 6.50
CA ALA A 353 -3.32 -0.56 6.81
C ALA A 353 -4.17 -1.82 6.63
N VAL A 354 -5.39 -1.86 7.20
CA VAL A 354 -6.27 -3.03 7.11
C VAL A 354 -6.78 -3.29 5.70
N THR A 355 -6.85 -2.26 4.86
CA THR A 355 -7.25 -2.40 3.45
C THR A 355 -6.11 -2.83 2.53
N ARG A 356 -4.95 -3.22 3.05
CA ARG A 356 -3.82 -3.74 2.25
C ARG A 356 -3.90 -5.24 2.00
N SER A 357 -4.72 -5.97 2.76
CA SER A 357 -4.88 -7.41 2.62
C SER A 357 -5.83 -7.79 1.47
N ARG A 358 -5.53 -8.93 0.83
CA ARG A 358 -6.40 -9.56 -0.17
C ARG A 358 -7.05 -10.84 0.33
N LYS A 359 -6.35 -11.60 1.19
CA LYS A 359 -6.76 -12.93 1.61
C LYS A 359 -6.83 -13.04 3.13
N ASP A 360 -5.71 -12.79 3.83
CA ASP A 360 -5.59 -13.00 5.27
C ASP A 360 -5.18 -11.72 5.98
N LEU A 361 -5.95 -11.29 6.96
CA LEU A 361 -5.70 -10.09 7.77
C LEU A 361 -5.55 -10.47 9.23
N PHE A 362 -4.37 -10.16 9.80
CA PHE A 362 -4.04 -10.35 11.20
C PHE A 362 -3.85 -8.98 11.87
N LEU A 363 -4.55 -8.76 12.98
CA LEU A 363 -4.41 -7.59 13.85
C LEU A 363 -3.78 -8.09 15.13
N THR A 364 -2.56 -7.63 15.48
CA THR A 364 -1.87 -8.17 16.64
C THR A 364 -1.56 -7.12 17.70
N TYR A 365 -1.61 -7.50 18.95
CA TYR A 365 -1.23 -6.66 20.07
C TYR A 365 -0.63 -7.49 21.19
N SER A 366 0.18 -6.84 22.03
CA SER A 366 0.75 -7.41 23.24
C SER A 366 0.30 -6.64 24.48
N GLY A 367 0.18 -7.38 25.61
CA GLY A 367 -0.30 -6.87 26.89
C GLY A 367 -1.82 -6.91 27.02
N LYS A 368 -2.34 -6.46 28.17
CA LYS A 368 -3.72 -6.73 28.62
C LYS A 368 -4.83 -6.06 27.80
N HIS A 369 -4.53 -5.00 27.10
CA HIS A 369 -5.58 -4.18 26.43
C HIS A 369 -5.18 -3.80 25.02
N PRO A 370 -6.03 -4.11 24.02
CA PRO A 370 -5.82 -3.67 22.66
C PRO A 370 -6.04 -2.14 22.52
N HIS A 371 -5.60 -1.58 21.40
CA HIS A 371 -5.87 -0.20 21.04
C HIS A 371 -7.38 0.06 20.94
N LYS A 372 -7.85 1.26 21.27
CA LYS A 372 -9.28 1.64 21.28
C LYS A 372 -10.04 1.23 20.03
N PHE A 373 -9.46 1.38 18.84
CA PHE A 373 -10.12 1.01 17.59
C PHE A 373 -10.31 -0.50 17.41
N ILE A 374 -9.56 -1.32 18.14
CA ILE A 374 -9.75 -2.77 18.19
C ILE A 374 -10.77 -3.15 19.26
N SER A 375 -10.71 -2.50 20.44
CA SER A 375 -11.69 -2.70 21.51
C SER A 375 -13.12 -2.34 21.08
N ASP A 376 -13.26 -1.35 20.21
CA ASP A 376 -14.56 -0.85 19.75
C ASP A 376 -15.16 -1.71 18.62
N LEU A 377 -14.45 -2.74 18.13
CA LEU A 377 -14.96 -3.62 17.09
C LEU A 377 -16.08 -4.53 17.66
N PRO A 378 -17.19 -4.66 16.97
CA PRO A 378 -18.29 -5.52 17.43
C PRO A 378 -17.93 -7.00 17.30
N ASN A 379 -18.39 -7.80 18.27
CA ASN A 379 -18.28 -9.25 18.21
C ASN A 379 -18.84 -9.80 16.89
N GLY A 380 -18.13 -10.78 16.32
CA GLY A 380 -18.51 -11.41 15.05
C GLY A 380 -17.95 -10.70 13.80
N SER A 381 -17.22 -9.58 13.95
CA SER A 381 -16.49 -8.97 12.83
C SER A 381 -15.03 -9.49 12.72
N TYR A 382 -14.61 -10.33 13.65
CA TYR A 382 -13.29 -10.96 13.73
C TYR A 382 -13.36 -12.23 14.59
N GLU A 383 -12.35 -13.06 14.49
CA GLU A 383 -12.04 -14.12 15.42
C GLU A 383 -10.88 -13.73 16.32
N LYS A 384 -10.92 -14.08 17.62
CA LYS A 384 -9.87 -13.77 18.58
C LYS A 384 -9.10 -15.02 18.97
N ILE A 385 -7.78 -14.95 18.95
CA ILE A 385 -6.85 -15.99 19.38
C ILE A 385 -5.92 -15.40 20.45
N GLU A 386 -5.71 -16.13 21.54
CA GLU A 386 -4.84 -15.72 22.63
C GLU A 386 -3.61 -16.62 22.67
N ASN A 387 -2.43 -16.01 22.70
CA ASN A 387 -1.12 -16.69 22.83
C ASN A 387 -0.95 -17.94 21.93
N PRO A 388 -1.13 -17.81 20.60
CA PRO A 388 -0.94 -18.96 19.72
C PRO A 388 0.50 -19.48 19.83
N GLN A 389 0.66 -20.78 19.96
CA GLN A 389 1.97 -21.42 19.93
C GLN A 389 2.54 -21.33 18.52
N LEU A 390 3.87 -21.27 18.41
CA LEU A 390 4.55 -21.55 17.15
C LEU A 390 4.34 -23.03 16.85
N VAL A 391 3.85 -23.33 15.66
CA VAL A 391 3.76 -24.73 15.20
C VAL A 391 5.17 -25.15 14.84
N ASP A 392 5.75 -26.09 15.57
CA ASP A 392 7.00 -26.74 15.18
C ASP A 392 6.73 -27.55 13.89
N ASP A 393 7.64 -27.45 12.90
CA ASP A 393 7.52 -28.07 11.57
C ASP A 393 7.45 -29.61 11.58
N ASP A 394 7.41 -30.28 12.75
CA ASP A 394 7.50 -31.73 12.88
C ASP A 394 6.15 -32.45 13.09
N GLU A 395 5.00 -31.78 13.16
CA GLU A 395 3.70 -32.43 13.21
C GLU A 395 2.81 -32.03 12.05
N ASN A 396 2.66 -32.97 11.13
CA ASN A 396 1.87 -32.99 9.91
C ASN A 396 0.40 -32.56 10.05
N ASP A 397 -0.06 -31.80 9.05
CA ASP A 397 -1.33 -32.04 8.34
C ASP A 397 -2.66 -31.94 9.13
N ASP A 398 -2.90 -30.85 9.92
CA ASP A 398 -4.28 -30.59 10.34
C ASP A 398 -4.73 -29.11 10.31
N TRP A 399 -4.08 -28.28 9.49
CA TRP A 399 -4.51 -26.88 9.25
C TRP A 399 -5.35 -26.67 7.99
N ASP A 400 -6.02 -27.73 7.52
CA ASP A 400 -7.03 -27.67 6.46
C ASP A 400 -8.40 -27.15 6.94
N ILE A 401 -8.47 -26.51 8.11
CA ILE A 401 -9.71 -25.93 8.65
C ILE A 401 -9.66 -24.40 8.64
N PHE A 402 -9.03 -23.78 7.59
CA PHE A 402 -9.30 -22.35 7.36
C PHE A 402 -9.13 -21.98 5.88
#